data_ddf0a0f7646fc017bb43bf98df7757ed
#
_entry.id   ddf0a0f7646fc017bb43bf98df7757ed
#
_cell.length_a   1.000
_cell.length_b   1.000
_cell.length_c   1.000
_cell.angle_alpha   90.00
_cell.angle_beta   90.00
_cell.angle_gamma   90.00
#
_symmetry.space_group_name_H-M   'P 1'
#
loop_
_entity.id
_entity.type
_entity.pdbx_description
1 polymer ?
#
loop_
_entity_poly.entity_id
_entity_poly.type
_entity_poly.pdbx_seq_one_letter_code
_entity_poly.pdbx_strand_id
1 'polypeptide(L)'
;MKKIQSIRGMNDLLPVDSPRWQYLESTISSILTSYCFKEIRFPLLESTDLFKRTIGEITDIVEKEMYTFDDRNGDSLTLRPEGTAGCVRACQQSGLIFNQIPRFWSQGPMLRHERPQKGRLRQFQQIGVEVFGLNGPDVDAELIQLVSEIWRSLGLTDHLSLQINTLGSIESRNLYRKDLIAYLDEKKHDLDVDSQRRI
;
A
#
# COMPACT_ATOMS: atom_id res chain seq x y z
N MET A 1 -20.59 -31.64 -14.06
CA MET A 1 -20.33 -30.69 -12.97
C MET A 1 -19.56 -29.49 -13.52
N LYS A 2 -19.96 -28.25 -13.18
CA LYS A 2 -19.20 -27.05 -13.57
C LYS A 2 -17.88 -27.04 -12.81
N LYS A 3 -16.75 -26.93 -13.50
CA LYS A 3 -15.42 -26.92 -12.89
C LYS A 3 -15.28 -25.65 -12.03
N ILE A 4 -14.96 -25.82 -10.75
CA ILE A 4 -14.68 -24.69 -9.85
C ILE A 4 -13.30 -24.13 -10.21
N GLN A 5 -13.20 -22.83 -10.34
CA GLN A 5 -11.96 -22.11 -10.67
C GLN A 5 -11.69 -21.06 -9.59
N SER A 6 -10.45 -20.61 -9.50
CA SER A 6 -10.08 -19.48 -8.64
C SER A 6 -10.84 -18.21 -9.04
N ILE A 7 -10.99 -17.30 -8.09
CA ILE A 7 -11.62 -15.99 -8.32
C ILE A 7 -10.75 -15.17 -9.28
N ARG A 8 -11.36 -14.54 -10.27
CA ARG A 8 -10.64 -13.70 -11.22
C ARG A 8 -9.82 -12.62 -10.51
N GLY A 9 -8.52 -12.60 -10.76
CA GLY A 9 -7.57 -11.69 -10.12
C GLY A 9 -7.01 -12.19 -8.78
N MET A 10 -7.31 -13.45 -8.41
CA MET A 10 -6.71 -14.15 -7.29
C MET A 10 -6.09 -15.44 -7.84
N ASN A 11 -4.78 -15.47 -7.92
CA ASN A 11 -4.05 -16.53 -8.59
C ASN A 11 -3.40 -17.47 -7.57
N ASP A 12 -3.40 -18.76 -7.89
CA ASP A 12 -2.62 -19.75 -7.14
C ASP A 12 -1.14 -19.56 -7.46
N LEU A 13 -0.29 -19.73 -6.45
CA LEU A 13 1.14 -19.81 -6.61
C LEU A 13 1.52 -21.29 -6.68
N LEU A 14 1.82 -21.75 -7.89
CA LEU A 14 2.09 -23.16 -8.15
C LEU A 14 3.55 -23.52 -7.84
N PRO A 15 3.86 -24.84 -7.64
CA PRO A 15 5.23 -25.29 -7.34
C PRO A 15 6.28 -24.88 -8.37
N VAL A 16 5.89 -24.65 -9.62
CA VAL A 16 6.79 -24.16 -10.69
C VAL A 16 7.24 -22.72 -10.47
N ASP A 17 6.41 -21.90 -9.81
CA ASP A 17 6.67 -20.47 -9.55
C ASP A 17 7.21 -20.23 -8.12
N SER A 18 6.90 -21.13 -7.19
CA SER A 18 7.28 -20.98 -5.77
C SER A 18 8.78 -20.73 -5.55
N PRO A 19 9.73 -21.38 -6.26
CA PRO A 19 11.16 -21.10 -6.07
C PRO A 19 11.56 -19.65 -6.40
N ARG A 20 10.90 -19.04 -7.40
CA ARG A 20 11.16 -17.63 -7.75
C ARG A 20 10.65 -16.69 -6.66
N TRP A 21 9.51 -16.99 -6.07
CA TRP A 21 8.97 -16.25 -4.94
C TRP A 21 9.85 -16.37 -3.70
N GLN A 22 10.30 -17.59 -3.37
CA GLN A 22 11.21 -17.81 -2.25
C GLN A 22 12.53 -17.05 -2.42
N TYR A 23 13.10 -17.03 -3.64
CA TYR A 23 14.27 -16.25 -3.95
C TYR A 23 14.03 -14.75 -3.76
N LEU A 24 12.93 -14.22 -4.28
CA LEU A 24 12.53 -12.82 -4.12
C LEU A 24 12.40 -12.44 -2.64
N GLU A 25 11.62 -13.20 -1.89
CA GLU A 25 11.33 -12.96 -0.48
C GLU A 25 12.60 -13.06 0.38
N SER A 26 13.43 -14.06 0.16
CA SER A 26 14.69 -14.24 0.90
C SER A 26 15.70 -13.13 0.60
N THR A 27 15.81 -12.69 -0.65
CA THR A 27 16.68 -11.59 -1.05
C THR A 27 16.26 -10.30 -0.36
N ILE A 28 14.98 -9.96 -0.42
CA ILE A 28 14.46 -8.72 0.16
C ILE A 28 14.58 -8.76 1.69
N SER A 29 14.20 -9.85 2.35
CA SER A 29 14.28 -9.96 3.80
C SER A 29 15.73 -9.87 4.32
N SER A 30 16.69 -10.42 3.58
CA SER A 30 18.13 -10.29 3.90
C SER A 30 18.60 -8.83 3.86
N ILE A 31 18.22 -8.10 2.82
CA ILE A 31 18.54 -6.68 2.67
C ILE A 31 17.89 -5.86 3.79
N LEU A 32 16.59 -6.06 4.04
CA LEU A 32 15.87 -5.36 5.10
C LEU A 32 16.50 -5.61 6.48
N THR A 33 16.95 -6.84 6.73
CA THR A 33 17.66 -7.19 7.96
C THR A 33 19.00 -6.45 8.07
N SER A 34 19.75 -6.31 6.97
CA SER A 34 21.02 -5.56 6.97
C SER A 34 20.84 -4.06 7.21
N TYR A 35 19.67 -3.50 6.87
CA TYR A 35 19.26 -2.14 7.21
C TYR A 35 18.62 -2.03 8.61
N CYS A 36 18.74 -3.07 9.44
CA CYS A 36 18.20 -3.13 10.81
C CYS A 36 16.67 -3.03 10.90
N PHE A 37 15.93 -3.34 9.85
CA PHE A 37 14.49 -3.50 9.93
C PHE A 37 14.12 -4.83 10.58
N LYS A 38 13.13 -4.81 11.47
CA LYS A 38 12.59 -6.01 12.13
C LYS A 38 11.28 -6.40 11.48
N GLU A 39 11.09 -7.70 11.26
CA GLU A 39 9.82 -8.19 10.71
C GLU A 39 8.69 -8.00 11.71
N ILE A 40 7.54 -7.50 11.23
CA ILE A 40 6.27 -7.47 11.94
C ILE A 40 5.20 -8.14 11.09
N ARG A 41 4.38 -8.98 11.70
CA ARG A 41 3.23 -9.65 11.06
C ARG A 41 1.97 -9.26 11.79
N PHE A 42 0.95 -8.88 11.07
CA PHE A 42 -0.35 -8.48 11.58
C PHE A 42 -1.47 -9.21 10.81
N PRO A 43 -2.69 -9.28 11.37
CA PRO A 43 -3.79 -10.02 10.78
C PRO A 43 -4.13 -9.59 9.34
N LEU A 44 -4.68 -10.54 8.58
CA LEU A 44 -5.24 -10.26 7.26
C LEU A 44 -6.57 -9.51 7.35
N LEU A 45 -7.29 -9.72 8.45
CA LEU A 45 -8.61 -9.19 8.70
C LEU A 45 -8.55 -8.18 9.85
N GLU A 46 -9.09 -6.99 9.64
CA GLU A 46 -9.10 -5.89 10.61
C GLU A 46 -10.49 -5.25 10.66
N SER A 47 -10.75 -4.44 11.69
CA SER A 47 -11.94 -3.59 11.72
C SER A 47 -11.94 -2.61 10.55
N THR A 48 -13.08 -2.45 9.90
CA THR A 48 -13.26 -1.51 8.78
C THR A 48 -12.88 -0.08 9.15
N ASP A 49 -13.14 0.33 10.40
CA ASP A 49 -12.83 1.67 10.89
C ASP A 49 -11.33 1.99 10.90
N LEU A 50 -10.48 0.98 11.01
CA LEU A 50 -9.03 1.17 10.93
C LEU A 50 -8.66 1.81 9.59
N PHE A 51 -9.16 1.26 8.50
CA PHE A 51 -8.83 1.73 7.15
C PHE A 51 -9.50 3.05 6.82
N LYS A 52 -10.76 3.27 7.24
CA LYS A 52 -11.45 4.54 7.07
C LYS A 52 -10.68 5.70 7.71
N ARG A 53 -10.16 5.51 8.92
CA ARG A 53 -9.38 6.55 9.63
C ARG A 53 -8.02 6.81 9.00
N THR A 54 -7.36 5.79 8.48
CA THR A 54 -5.96 5.88 8.03
C THR A 54 -5.87 6.30 6.57
N ILE A 55 -6.71 5.75 5.71
CA ILE A 55 -6.69 6.01 4.26
C ILE A 55 -7.52 7.25 3.93
N GLY A 56 -8.56 7.55 4.72
CA GLY A 56 -9.53 8.62 4.50
C GLY A 56 -10.83 8.08 3.88
N GLU A 57 -11.96 8.62 4.35
CA GLU A 57 -13.30 8.14 3.99
C GLU A 57 -13.65 8.32 2.50
N ILE A 58 -13.04 9.30 1.83
CA ILE A 58 -13.36 9.73 0.45
C ILE A 58 -12.26 9.28 -0.52
N THR A 59 -11.71 8.09 -0.35
CA THR A 59 -10.73 7.55 -1.30
C THR A 59 -11.34 6.40 -2.09
N ASP A 60 -10.90 6.21 -3.34
CA ASP A 60 -11.37 5.08 -4.16
C ASP A 60 -11.13 3.73 -3.47
N ILE A 61 -10.07 3.60 -2.69
CA ILE A 61 -9.77 2.38 -1.93
C ILE A 61 -10.90 2.08 -0.93
N VAL A 62 -11.29 3.08 -0.13
CA VAL A 62 -12.31 2.91 0.91
C VAL A 62 -13.72 2.80 0.30
N GLU A 63 -14.03 3.59 -0.72
CA GLU A 63 -15.36 3.61 -1.31
C GLU A 63 -15.66 2.39 -2.20
N LYS A 64 -14.66 1.88 -2.95
CA LYS A 64 -14.90 0.95 -4.07
C LYS A 64 -14.07 -0.32 -4.05
N GLU A 65 -12.92 -0.33 -3.37
CA GLU A 65 -11.93 -1.40 -3.54
C GLU A 65 -11.76 -2.31 -2.32
N MET A 66 -12.28 -1.95 -1.16
CA MET A 66 -12.20 -2.80 0.04
C MET A 66 -13.15 -3.99 -0.05
N TYR A 67 -12.67 -5.17 0.36
CA TYR A 67 -13.50 -6.33 0.65
C TYR A 67 -13.99 -6.24 2.09
N THR A 68 -15.19 -5.70 2.26
CA THR A 68 -15.81 -5.46 3.57
C THR A 68 -17.05 -6.35 3.73
N PHE A 69 -17.23 -6.90 4.91
CA PHE A 69 -18.38 -7.73 5.28
C PHE A 69 -18.61 -7.67 6.79
N ASP A 70 -19.81 -7.96 7.22
CA ASP A 70 -20.14 -8.09 8.63
C ASP A 70 -19.84 -9.50 9.11
N ASP A 71 -19.28 -9.62 10.31
CA ASP A 71 -19.12 -10.91 10.97
C ASP A 71 -20.44 -11.39 11.56
N ARG A 72 -20.40 -12.55 12.25
CA ARG A 72 -21.61 -13.12 12.85
C ARG A 72 -22.18 -12.30 14.01
N ASN A 73 -21.39 -11.41 14.59
CA ASN A 73 -21.81 -10.53 15.69
C ASN A 73 -22.30 -9.17 15.17
N GLY A 74 -22.16 -8.90 13.86
CA GLY A 74 -22.49 -7.63 13.23
C GLY A 74 -21.36 -6.62 13.21
N ASP A 75 -20.13 -7.02 13.55
CA ASP A 75 -18.95 -6.17 13.45
C ASP A 75 -18.51 -6.07 12.00
N SER A 76 -18.26 -4.84 11.51
CA SER A 76 -17.78 -4.61 10.14
C SER A 76 -16.28 -4.87 10.03
N LEU A 77 -15.93 -5.84 9.22
CA LEU A 77 -14.57 -6.33 9.00
C LEU A 77 -14.13 -6.12 7.55
N THR A 78 -12.84 -5.89 7.37
CA THR A 78 -12.23 -5.66 6.05
C THR A 78 -10.97 -6.49 5.88
N LEU A 79 -10.86 -7.16 4.73
CA LEU A 79 -9.58 -7.74 4.29
C LEU A 79 -8.62 -6.60 3.94
N ARG A 80 -7.44 -6.62 4.56
CA ARG A 80 -6.48 -5.51 4.46
C ARG A 80 -6.15 -5.13 3.00
N PRO A 81 -6.40 -3.87 2.59
CA PRO A 81 -6.08 -3.39 1.25
C PRO A 81 -4.63 -2.89 1.13
N GLU A 82 -3.95 -2.69 2.27
CA GLU A 82 -2.58 -2.20 2.40
C GLU A 82 -2.00 -2.58 3.78
N GLY A 83 -0.71 -2.34 4.02
CA GLY A 83 -0.02 -2.80 5.22
C GLY A 83 0.17 -1.75 6.30
N THR A 84 0.24 -0.48 5.94
CA THR A 84 0.62 0.62 6.86
C THR A 84 -0.34 0.74 8.04
N ALA A 85 -1.65 0.74 7.79
CA ALA A 85 -2.67 0.85 8.84
C ALA A 85 -2.55 -0.27 9.88
N GLY A 86 -2.41 -1.51 9.42
CA GLY A 86 -2.22 -2.68 10.29
C GLY A 86 -0.93 -2.61 11.10
N CYS A 87 0.17 -2.17 10.48
CA CYS A 87 1.45 -1.97 11.15
C CYS A 87 1.34 -0.90 12.25
N VAL A 88 0.80 0.28 11.93
CA VAL A 88 0.62 1.38 12.89
C VAL A 88 -0.25 0.94 14.07
N ARG A 89 -1.40 0.29 13.81
CA ARG A 89 -2.28 -0.24 14.84
C ARG A 89 -1.54 -1.23 15.75
N ALA A 90 -0.81 -2.19 15.17
CA ALA A 90 -0.07 -3.19 15.92
C ALA A 90 1.02 -2.54 16.81
N CYS A 91 1.74 -1.55 16.28
CA CYS A 91 2.76 -0.80 16.99
C CYS A 91 2.18 0.00 18.16
N GLN A 92 1.05 0.68 17.95
CA GLN A 92 0.36 1.43 19.01
C GLN A 92 -0.17 0.50 20.10
N GLN A 93 -0.87 -0.57 19.74
CA GLN A 93 -1.46 -1.53 20.66
C GLN A 93 -0.41 -2.21 21.53
N SER A 94 0.77 -2.48 20.98
CA SER A 94 1.87 -3.17 21.68
C SER A 94 2.91 -2.22 22.30
N GLY A 95 2.72 -0.91 22.22
CA GLY A 95 3.64 0.09 22.78
C GLY A 95 5.00 0.15 22.09
N LEU A 96 5.14 -0.36 20.88
CA LEU A 96 6.43 -0.49 20.18
C LEU A 96 7.02 0.83 19.69
N ILE A 97 6.19 1.88 19.61
CA ILE A 97 6.60 3.22 19.18
C ILE A 97 6.82 4.18 20.34
N PHE A 98 6.59 3.72 21.59
CA PHE A 98 6.72 4.59 22.75
C PHE A 98 8.20 4.68 23.19
N ASN A 99 8.77 5.89 23.16
CA ASN A 99 10.17 6.17 23.48
C ASN A 99 11.19 5.35 22.68
N GLN A 100 10.84 4.96 21.46
CA GLN A 100 11.69 4.16 20.57
C GLN A 100 11.61 4.73 19.15
N ILE A 101 12.63 4.41 18.36
CA ILE A 101 12.70 4.70 16.91
C ILE A 101 12.70 3.35 16.19
N PRO A 102 11.56 2.69 16.11
CA PRO A 102 11.50 1.38 15.50
C PRO A 102 11.49 1.47 13.97
N ARG A 103 12.09 0.44 13.37
CA ARG A 103 12.09 0.18 11.94
C ARG A 103 11.47 -1.18 11.72
N PHE A 104 10.33 -1.22 11.07
CA PHE A 104 9.62 -2.46 10.79
C PHE A 104 9.46 -2.69 9.30
N TRP A 105 9.45 -3.96 8.94
CA TRP A 105 9.01 -4.39 7.62
C TRP A 105 7.97 -5.50 7.75
N SER A 106 7.10 -5.57 6.79
CA SER A 106 6.06 -6.59 6.72
C SER A 106 5.91 -7.08 5.30
N GLN A 107 5.50 -8.33 5.16
CA GLN A 107 5.12 -8.89 3.86
C GLN A 107 3.84 -9.70 3.96
N GLY A 108 3.14 -9.79 2.86
CA GLY A 108 1.98 -10.67 2.77
C GLY A 108 0.96 -10.21 1.74
N PRO A 109 -0.13 -10.99 1.62
CA PRO A 109 -1.19 -10.69 0.68
C PRO A 109 -1.99 -9.46 1.12
N MET A 110 -2.33 -8.62 0.13
CA MET A 110 -3.29 -7.53 0.22
C MET A 110 -4.42 -7.78 -0.76
N LEU A 111 -5.61 -7.26 -0.47
CA LEU A 111 -6.80 -7.51 -1.26
C LEU A 111 -7.51 -6.21 -1.63
N ARG A 112 -7.69 -5.99 -2.94
CA ARG A 112 -8.44 -4.86 -3.48
C ARG A 112 -9.38 -5.31 -4.57
N HIS A 113 -10.63 -4.89 -4.55
CA HIS A 113 -11.61 -5.18 -5.58
C HIS A 113 -11.38 -4.30 -6.82
N GLU A 114 -10.22 -4.44 -7.42
CA GLU A 114 -9.89 -3.76 -8.67
C GLU A 114 -10.35 -4.55 -9.90
N ARG A 115 -10.43 -3.85 -11.05
CA ARG A 115 -10.60 -4.51 -12.33
C ARG A 115 -9.28 -5.20 -12.72
N PRO A 116 -9.22 -6.55 -12.75
CA PRO A 116 -7.99 -7.26 -13.03
C PRO A 116 -7.45 -6.96 -14.43
N GLN A 117 -6.17 -6.60 -14.50
CA GLN A 117 -5.42 -6.38 -15.74
C GLN A 117 -3.96 -6.78 -15.50
N LYS A 118 -3.11 -6.70 -16.54
CA LYS A 118 -1.68 -6.99 -16.40
C LYS A 118 -1.05 -6.07 -15.33
N GLY A 119 -0.46 -6.67 -14.30
CA GLY A 119 0.15 -5.95 -13.17
C GLY A 119 -0.83 -5.49 -12.09
N ARG A 120 -2.15 -5.68 -12.25
CA ARG A 120 -3.16 -5.40 -11.22
C ARG A 120 -4.00 -6.62 -10.94
N LEU A 121 -3.87 -7.13 -9.72
CA LEU A 121 -4.58 -8.30 -9.23
C LEU A 121 -5.46 -7.90 -8.04
N ARG A 122 -6.50 -8.70 -7.78
CA ARG A 122 -7.35 -8.51 -6.59
C ARG A 122 -6.71 -9.00 -5.31
N GLN A 123 -5.87 -10.01 -5.42
CA GLN A 123 -4.95 -10.42 -4.37
C GLN A 123 -3.53 -10.26 -4.90
N PHE A 124 -2.72 -9.49 -4.22
CA PHE A 124 -1.33 -9.22 -4.57
C PHE A 124 -0.45 -9.28 -3.33
N GLN A 125 0.85 -9.51 -3.52
CA GLN A 125 1.82 -9.48 -2.44
C GLN A 125 2.39 -8.07 -2.30
N GLN A 126 2.50 -7.60 -1.08
CA GLN A 126 3.14 -6.33 -0.74
C GLN A 126 4.24 -6.57 0.28
N ILE A 127 5.36 -5.88 0.09
CA ILE A 127 6.38 -5.69 1.11
C ILE A 127 6.35 -4.22 1.45
N GLY A 128 6.15 -3.91 2.73
CA GLY A 128 6.13 -2.56 3.27
C GLY A 128 7.22 -2.36 4.30
N VAL A 129 7.75 -1.14 4.38
CA VAL A 129 8.67 -0.71 5.42
C VAL A 129 8.13 0.53 6.11
N GLU A 130 8.24 0.57 7.43
CA GLU A 130 7.74 1.66 8.25
C GLU A 130 8.84 2.11 9.21
N VAL A 131 9.12 3.41 9.25
CA VAL A 131 10.06 4.04 10.17
C VAL A 131 9.30 5.05 11.01
N PHE A 132 9.46 4.99 12.33
CA PHE A 132 8.76 5.87 13.25
C PHE A 132 9.75 6.76 14.01
N GLY A 133 9.29 7.99 14.32
CA GLY A 133 9.99 8.88 15.24
C GLY A 133 11.23 9.59 14.68
N LEU A 134 11.48 9.50 13.38
CA LEU A 134 12.54 10.25 12.69
C LEU A 134 11.91 11.30 11.77
N ASN A 135 12.36 12.55 11.96
CA ASN A 135 11.97 13.67 11.11
C ASN A 135 13.17 14.08 10.26
N GLY A 136 12.96 14.21 8.96
CA GLY A 136 13.98 14.71 8.05
C GLY A 136 14.12 13.90 6.77
N PRO A 137 14.79 14.47 5.76
CA PRO A 137 14.92 13.84 4.45
C PRO A 137 15.90 12.65 4.43
N ASP A 138 16.69 12.47 5.48
CA ASP A 138 17.69 11.41 5.57
C ASP A 138 17.03 10.02 5.52
N VAL A 139 15.87 9.87 6.18
CA VAL A 139 15.11 8.63 6.18
C VAL A 139 14.53 8.35 4.79
N ASP A 140 14.01 9.37 4.12
CA ASP A 140 13.47 9.23 2.77
C ASP A 140 14.59 8.82 1.79
N ALA A 141 15.77 9.45 1.90
CA ALA A 141 16.94 9.10 1.09
C ALA A 141 17.41 7.67 1.36
N GLU A 142 17.43 7.24 2.63
CA GLU A 142 17.79 5.87 3.00
C GLU A 142 16.81 4.85 2.42
N LEU A 143 15.50 5.12 2.47
CA LEU A 143 14.49 4.24 1.89
C LEU A 143 14.62 4.14 0.36
N ILE A 144 14.93 5.24 -0.33
CA ILE A 144 15.23 5.23 -1.75
C ILE A 144 16.47 4.37 -2.05
N GLN A 145 17.53 4.52 -1.25
CA GLN A 145 18.74 3.71 -1.38
C GLN A 145 18.46 2.22 -1.11
N LEU A 146 17.69 1.90 -0.08
CA LEU A 146 17.27 0.53 0.23
C LEU A 146 16.54 -0.10 -0.95
N VAL A 147 15.59 0.61 -1.54
CA VAL A 147 14.85 0.14 -2.72
C VAL A 147 15.82 -0.05 -3.89
N SER A 148 16.75 0.86 -4.14
CA SER A 148 17.77 0.72 -5.18
C SER A 148 18.66 -0.52 -4.97
N GLU A 149 19.01 -0.84 -3.72
CA GLU A 149 19.77 -2.05 -3.37
C GLU A 149 18.98 -3.32 -3.69
N ILE A 150 17.68 -3.35 -3.36
CA ILE A 150 16.80 -4.46 -3.72
C ILE A 150 16.79 -4.70 -5.24
N TRP A 151 16.60 -3.64 -6.02
CA TRP A 151 16.56 -3.74 -7.48
C TRP A 151 17.88 -4.22 -8.06
N ARG A 152 19.00 -3.74 -7.53
CA ARG A 152 20.33 -4.17 -7.94
C ARG A 152 20.55 -5.66 -7.65
N SER A 153 20.17 -6.10 -6.46
CA SER A 153 20.30 -7.50 -6.04
C SER A 153 19.41 -8.46 -6.84
N LEU A 154 18.32 -7.95 -7.40
CA LEU A 154 17.42 -8.68 -8.28
C LEU A 154 17.78 -8.55 -9.77
N GLY A 155 18.83 -7.79 -10.12
CA GLY A 155 19.25 -7.58 -11.51
C GLY A 155 18.29 -6.73 -12.33
N LEU A 156 17.53 -5.82 -11.70
CA LEU A 156 16.48 -5.02 -12.34
C LEU A 156 16.89 -3.56 -12.64
N THR A 157 18.09 -3.15 -12.27
CA THR A 157 18.55 -1.74 -12.33
C THR A 157 18.36 -1.09 -13.72
N ASP A 158 18.70 -1.83 -14.79
CA ASP A 158 18.64 -1.30 -16.16
C ASP A 158 17.20 -1.14 -16.69
N HIS A 159 16.21 -1.66 -15.97
CA HIS A 159 14.80 -1.62 -16.34
C HIS A 159 13.99 -0.60 -15.57
N LEU A 160 14.63 0.18 -14.69
CA LEU A 160 13.96 1.06 -13.75
C LEU A 160 14.52 2.47 -13.79
N SER A 161 13.65 3.44 -13.57
CA SER A 161 14.04 4.84 -13.40
C SER A 161 13.41 5.39 -12.11
N LEU A 162 14.21 6.10 -11.32
CA LEU A 162 13.74 6.81 -10.15
C LEU A 162 13.06 8.11 -10.58
N GLN A 163 11.81 8.29 -10.16
CA GLN A 163 11.09 9.55 -10.31
C GLN A 163 10.73 10.06 -8.92
N ILE A 164 11.07 11.31 -8.63
CA ILE A 164 10.81 11.95 -7.34
C ILE A 164 9.81 13.08 -7.57
N ASN A 165 8.80 13.15 -6.70
CA ASN A 165 7.84 14.23 -6.67
C ASN A 165 7.60 14.67 -5.22
N THR A 166 7.00 15.84 -5.03
CA THR A 166 6.61 16.37 -3.73
C THR A 166 5.19 16.90 -3.76
N LEU A 167 4.50 16.74 -2.65
CA LEU A 167 3.17 17.34 -2.46
C LEU A 167 3.25 18.85 -2.14
N GLY A 168 4.45 19.38 -1.88
CA GLY A 168 4.64 20.76 -1.45
C GLY A 168 4.10 21.06 -0.05
N SER A 169 4.13 22.34 0.33
CA SER A 169 3.54 22.82 1.59
C SER A 169 1.99 22.81 1.52
N ILE A 170 1.34 22.91 2.67
CA ILE A 170 -0.14 23.06 2.75
C ILE A 170 -0.60 24.30 1.98
N GLU A 171 0.15 25.41 2.10
CA GLU A 171 -0.15 26.67 1.40
C GLU A 171 -0.05 26.50 -0.12
N SER A 172 1.05 25.89 -0.61
CA SER A 172 1.23 25.61 -2.04
C SER A 172 0.11 24.73 -2.60
N ARG A 173 -0.29 23.71 -1.85
CA ARG A 173 -1.40 22.83 -2.25
C ARG A 173 -2.73 23.56 -2.29
N ASN A 174 -3.00 24.43 -1.32
CA ASN A 174 -4.24 25.20 -1.30
C ASN A 174 -4.31 26.19 -2.48
N LEU A 175 -3.21 26.85 -2.80
CA LEU A 175 -3.13 27.72 -3.99
C LEU A 175 -3.34 26.92 -5.28
N TYR A 176 -2.59 25.83 -5.44
CA TYR A 176 -2.73 24.95 -6.61
C TYR A 176 -4.16 24.40 -6.76
N ARG A 177 -4.77 23.96 -5.65
CA ARG A 177 -6.16 23.45 -5.64
C ARG A 177 -7.14 24.53 -6.09
N LYS A 178 -6.98 25.76 -5.62
CA LYS A 178 -7.82 26.87 -6.02
C LYS A 178 -7.75 27.14 -7.53
N ASP A 179 -6.53 27.20 -8.06
CA ASP A 179 -6.29 27.46 -9.48
C ASP A 179 -6.79 26.27 -10.33
N LEU A 180 -6.56 25.05 -9.87
CA LEU A 180 -7.04 23.85 -10.55
C LEU A 180 -8.57 23.78 -10.61
N ILE A 181 -9.27 24.06 -9.50
CA ILE A 181 -10.74 24.10 -9.46
C ILE A 181 -11.27 25.18 -10.43
N ALA A 182 -10.70 26.37 -10.41
CA ALA A 182 -11.11 27.44 -11.32
C ALA A 182 -10.95 27.00 -12.78
N TYR A 183 -9.81 26.41 -13.14
CA TYR A 183 -9.56 25.89 -14.47
C TYR A 183 -10.54 24.77 -14.89
N LEU A 184 -10.80 23.83 -13.97
CA LEU A 184 -11.72 22.71 -14.25
C LEU A 184 -13.18 23.16 -14.36
N ASP A 185 -13.61 24.17 -13.57
CA ASP A 185 -14.94 24.75 -13.68
C ASP A 185 -15.18 25.42 -15.04
N GLU A 186 -14.17 26.12 -15.57
CA GLU A 186 -14.23 26.67 -16.93
C GLU A 186 -14.36 25.58 -18.01
N LYS A 187 -13.80 24.39 -17.76
CA LYS A 187 -13.79 23.26 -18.68
C LYS A 187 -14.83 22.17 -18.34
N LYS A 188 -15.73 22.46 -17.42
CA LYS A 188 -16.66 21.47 -16.87
C LYS A 188 -17.47 20.71 -17.92
N HIS A 189 -17.84 21.39 -19.02
CA HIS A 189 -18.58 20.80 -20.13
C HIS A 189 -17.77 19.82 -20.99
N ASP A 190 -16.44 19.88 -20.92
CA ASP A 190 -15.53 18.97 -21.63
C ASP A 190 -15.21 17.70 -20.81
N LEU A 191 -15.66 17.65 -19.55
CA LEU A 191 -15.37 16.57 -18.62
C LEU A 191 -16.47 15.51 -18.63
N ASP A 192 -16.09 14.26 -18.39
CA ASP A 192 -17.05 13.18 -18.13
C ASP A 192 -17.79 13.38 -16.80
N VAL A 193 -18.94 12.68 -16.65
CA VAL A 193 -19.85 12.83 -15.51
C VAL A 193 -19.17 12.54 -14.17
N ASP A 194 -18.26 11.59 -14.13
CA ASP A 194 -17.55 11.21 -12.88
C ASP A 194 -16.53 12.29 -12.48
N SER A 195 -15.82 12.86 -13.46
CA SER A 195 -14.90 13.99 -13.25
C SER A 195 -15.64 15.26 -12.83
N GLN A 196 -16.79 15.57 -13.43
CA GLN A 196 -17.62 16.71 -13.03
C GLN A 196 -18.12 16.64 -11.58
N ARG A 197 -18.34 15.42 -11.08
CA ARG A 197 -18.79 15.22 -9.68
C ARG A 197 -17.66 15.41 -8.66
N ARG A 198 -16.41 15.30 -9.08
CA ARG A 198 -15.23 15.33 -8.21
C ARG A 198 -14.56 16.70 -8.10
N ILE A 199 -15.03 17.71 -8.84
CA ILE A 199 -14.62 19.11 -8.73
C ILE A 199 -15.28 19.75 -7.54
#